data_893567c2cb62763899c8a92016606017
#
_entry.id   893567c2cb62763899c8a92016606017
#
_cell.length_a   1.000
_cell.length_b   1.000
_cell.length_c   1.000
_cell.angle_alpha   90.00
_cell.angle_beta   90.00
_cell.angle_gamma   90.00
#
_symmetry.space_group_name_H-M   'P 1'
#
loop_
_entity.id
_entity.type
_entity.pdbx_description
1 polymer ?
#
loop_
_entity_poly.entity_id
_entity_poly.type
_entity_poly.pdbx_seq_one_letter_code
_entity_poly.pdbx_strand_id
1 'polypeptide(L)'
;MPSNNDAKGKKPDYTVLILPSAQKQLNKLPNAIATRIEDKTLELEQDPRPPGCKKLKGRDAYRIRIGDYRVIYEINDGRLIVTVITIGHRREVYE
;
A
#
# COMPACT_ATOMS: atom_id res chain seq x y z
N MET A 1 -15.11 -0.56 -25.66
CA MET A 1 -14.98 -0.66 -24.87
C MET A 1 -14.85 -1.27 -24.14
N PRO A 2 -14.75 -1.57 -24.04
CA PRO A 2 -14.53 -2.35 -23.11
C PRO A 2 -14.61 -2.00 -21.83
N SER A 3 -14.16 -1.29 -21.49
CA SER A 3 -14.11 -0.88 -20.16
C SER A 3 -15.41 -0.95 -19.46
N ASN A 4 -16.45 -0.91 -20.13
CA ASN A 4 -17.70 -0.97 -19.47
C ASN A 4 -17.96 -2.24 -18.77
N ASN A 5 -17.46 -3.30 -19.34
CA ASN A 5 -17.63 -4.56 -18.71
C ASN A 5 -16.87 -4.61 -17.46
N ASP A 6 -15.75 -3.95 -17.45
CA ASP A 6 -14.92 -3.95 -16.29
C ASP A 6 -15.58 -3.31 -15.11
N ALA A 7 -16.40 -2.34 -15.36
CA ALA A 7 -17.05 -1.65 -14.28
C ALA A 7 -18.18 -2.46 -13.67
N LYS A 8 -18.70 -3.40 -14.40
CA LYS A 8 -19.83 -4.14 -13.93
C LYS A 8 -19.45 -5.13 -12.87
N GLY A 9 -20.03 -5.03 -11.72
CA GLY A 9 -19.77 -5.95 -10.64
C GLY A 9 -18.44 -5.78 -9.97
N LYS A 10 -17.65 -4.81 -10.36
CA LYS A 10 -16.37 -4.58 -9.71
C LYS A 10 -16.54 -3.64 -8.53
N LYS A 11 -15.69 -3.85 -7.54
CA LYS A 11 -15.60 -2.90 -6.45
C LYS A 11 -15.00 -1.61 -6.97
N PRO A 12 -15.37 -0.46 -6.38
CA PRO A 12 -14.68 0.79 -6.70
C PRO A 12 -13.21 0.67 -6.32
N ASP A 13 -12.35 1.25 -7.13
CA ASP A 13 -10.93 1.27 -6.82
C ASP A 13 -10.62 2.32 -5.76
N TYR A 14 -9.64 2.02 -4.96
CA TYR A 14 -9.11 2.99 -4.01
C TYR A 14 -8.04 3.83 -4.70
N THR A 15 -7.82 5.03 -4.18
CA THR A 15 -6.71 5.88 -4.61
C THR A 15 -5.59 5.70 -3.61
N VAL A 16 -4.39 5.39 -4.10
CA VAL A 16 -3.22 5.24 -3.22
C VAL A 16 -2.45 6.54 -3.21
N LEU A 17 -2.28 7.09 -2.01
CA LEU A 17 -1.46 8.28 -1.79
C LEU A 17 -0.26 7.88 -0.96
N ILE A 18 0.90 8.39 -1.33
CA ILE A 18 2.13 8.11 -0.58
C ILE A 18 2.58 9.42 0.06
N LEU A 19 2.68 9.42 1.39
CA LEU A 19 3.11 10.62 2.09
C LEU A 19 4.54 10.99 1.69
N PRO A 20 4.89 12.27 1.71
CA PRO A 20 6.25 12.70 1.32
C PRO A 20 7.35 11.97 2.06
N SER A 21 7.18 11.70 3.35
CA SER A 21 8.21 10.97 4.09
C SER A 21 8.37 9.54 3.60
N ALA A 22 7.27 8.88 3.25
CA ALA A 22 7.33 7.53 2.70
C ALA A 22 7.93 7.55 1.31
N GLN A 23 7.59 8.55 0.51
CA GLN A 23 8.16 8.69 -0.82
C GLN A 23 9.69 8.87 -0.75
N LYS A 24 10.17 9.64 0.21
CA LYS A 24 11.60 9.81 0.42
C LYS A 24 12.27 8.48 0.78
N GLN A 25 11.61 7.70 1.64
CA GLN A 25 12.14 6.40 2.00
C GLN A 25 12.25 5.50 0.78
N LEU A 26 11.20 5.50 -0.04
CA LEU A 26 11.18 4.69 -1.26
C LEU A 26 12.28 5.11 -2.22
N ASN A 27 12.49 6.41 -2.37
CA ASN A 27 13.49 6.95 -3.30
C ASN A 27 14.92 6.58 -2.94
N LYS A 28 15.17 6.22 -1.69
CA LYS A 28 16.49 5.82 -1.23
C LYS A 28 16.82 4.36 -1.49
N LEU A 29 15.84 3.58 -1.93
CA LEU A 29 16.03 2.15 -2.12
C LEU A 29 16.58 1.86 -3.51
N PRO A 30 17.30 0.73 -3.66
CA PRO A 30 17.73 0.30 -5.00
C PRO A 30 16.52 0.16 -5.91
N ASN A 31 16.71 0.48 -7.18
CA ASN A 31 15.60 0.51 -8.14
C ASN A 31 14.78 -0.77 -8.19
N ALA A 32 15.42 -1.92 -8.16
CA ALA A 32 14.71 -3.18 -8.26
C ALA A 32 13.77 -3.38 -7.07
N ILE A 33 14.21 -3.01 -5.88
CA ILE A 33 13.39 -3.13 -4.67
C ILE A 33 12.28 -2.08 -4.70
N ALA A 34 12.63 -0.87 -5.07
CA ALA A 34 11.64 0.21 -5.14
C ALA A 34 10.51 -0.14 -6.09
N THR A 35 10.83 -0.72 -7.24
CA THR A 35 9.83 -1.11 -8.22
C THR A 35 8.90 -2.19 -7.65
N ARG A 36 9.46 -3.18 -6.96
CA ARG A 36 8.64 -4.22 -6.34
C ARG A 36 7.68 -3.64 -5.31
N ILE A 37 8.19 -2.70 -4.51
CA ILE A 37 7.36 -2.06 -3.49
C ILE A 37 6.27 -1.23 -4.13
N GLU A 38 6.61 -0.48 -5.18
CA GLU A 38 5.61 0.32 -5.89
C GLU A 38 4.52 -0.55 -6.48
N ASP A 39 4.90 -1.66 -7.12
CA ASP A 39 3.94 -2.55 -7.74
C ASP A 39 2.98 -3.13 -6.70
N LYS A 40 3.52 -3.58 -5.58
CA LYS A 40 2.69 -4.14 -4.51
C LYS A 40 1.80 -3.07 -3.87
N THR A 41 2.33 -1.86 -3.75
CA THR A 41 1.56 -0.77 -3.18
C THR A 41 0.39 -0.39 -4.08
N LEU A 42 0.62 -0.39 -5.40
CA LEU A 42 -0.44 -0.08 -6.34
C LEU A 42 -1.54 -1.13 -6.36
N GLU A 43 -1.22 -2.37 -6.03
CA GLU A 43 -2.25 -3.41 -5.94
C GLU A 43 -3.28 -3.10 -4.86
N LEU A 44 -2.92 -2.25 -3.90
CA LEU A 44 -3.86 -1.84 -2.85
C LEU A 44 -5.04 -1.03 -3.42
N GLU A 45 -4.92 -0.52 -4.63
CA GLU A 45 -6.02 0.17 -5.28
C GLU A 45 -7.21 -0.75 -5.47
N GLN A 46 -6.95 -1.99 -5.73
CA GLN A 46 -8.01 -2.97 -5.99
C GLN A 46 -8.38 -3.76 -4.75
N ASP A 47 -7.42 -3.97 -3.87
CA ASP A 47 -7.68 -4.70 -2.63
C ASP A 47 -6.79 -4.13 -1.52
N PRO A 48 -7.32 -3.24 -0.70
CA PRO A 48 -6.52 -2.63 0.37
C PRO A 48 -6.18 -3.57 1.52
N ARG A 49 -6.84 -4.73 1.57
CA ARG A 49 -6.54 -5.73 2.59
C ARG A 49 -6.20 -7.06 1.93
N PRO A 50 -5.07 -7.11 1.18
CA PRO A 50 -4.71 -8.32 0.44
C PRO A 50 -4.28 -9.43 1.37
N PRO A 51 -4.25 -10.67 0.88
CA PRO A 51 -3.72 -11.77 1.66
C PRO A 51 -2.32 -11.43 2.17
N GLY A 52 -2.09 -11.70 3.44
CA GLY A 52 -0.79 -11.39 4.06
C GLY A 52 -0.71 -10.03 4.71
N CYS A 53 -1.69 -9.16 4.52
CA CYS A 53 -1.69 -7.91 5.24
C CYS A 53 -2.08 -8.17 6.70
N LYS A 54 -1.63 -7.29 7.57
CA LYS A 54 -1.89 -7.42 8.99
C LYS A 54 -2.27 -6.08 9.58
N LYS A 55 -3.32 -6.07 10.39
CA LYS A 55 -3.70 -4.85 11.08
C LYS A 55 -2.78 -4.69 12.29
N LEU A 56 -2.31 -3.47 12.52
CA LEU A 56 -1.42 -3.19 13.61
C LEU A 56 -2.17 -3.07 14.92
N LYS A 57 -1.53 -3.48 16.00
CA LYS A 57 -2.11 -3.34 17.34
C LYS A 57 -2.12 -1.89 17.75
N GLY A 58 -3.24 -1.45 18.32
CA GLY A 58 -3.32 -0.11 18.87
C GLY A 58 -3.29 1.02 17.87
N ARG A 59 -3.38 0.70 16.58
CA ARG A 59 -3.39 1.70 15.52
C ARG A 59 -4.38 1.28 14.46
N ASP A 60 -4.99 2.27 13.83
CA ASP A 60 -5.87 1.99 12.71
C ASP A 60 -5.05 2.02 11.42
N ALA A 61 -4.13 1.10 11.32
CA ALA A 61 -3.21 1.01 10.21
C ALA A 61 -2.91 -0.45 9.90
N TYR A 62 -2.38 -0.69 8.71
CA TYR A 62 -2.11 -2.03 8.20
C TYR A 62 -0.67 -2.11 7.71
N ARG A 63 -0.18 -3.33 7.59
CA ARG A 63 1.17 -3.59 7.13
C ARG A 63 1.14 -4.66 6.05
N ILE A 64 1.89 -4.45 4.98
CA ILE A 64 2.22 -5.52 4.04
C ILE A 64 3.73 -5.68 4.02
N ARG A 65 4.17 -6.89 3.73
CA ARG A 65 5.61 -7.21 3.63
C ARG A 65 5.96 -7.47 2.18
N ILE A 66 7.11 -6.93 1.77
CA ILE A 66 7.67 -7.18 0.45
C ILE A 66 9.13 -7.53 0.68
N GLY A 67 9.44 -8.84 0.68
CA GLY A 67 10.78 -9.28 1.06
C GLY A 67 11.07 -8.87 2.49
N ASP A 68 12.18 -8.19 2.69
CA ASP A 68 12.56 -7.71 4.01
C ASP A 68 12.04 -6.31 4.31
N TYR A 69 11.17 -5.81 3.45
CA TYR A 69 10.65 -4.45 3.62
C TYR A 69 9.20 -4.48 4.05
N ARG A 70 8.77 -3.42 4.70
CA ARG A 70 7.41 -3.26 5.19
C ARG A 70 6.85 -1.94 4.71
N VAL A 71 5.55 -1.97 4.38
CA VAL A 71 4.80 -0.78 4.03
C VAL A 71 3.67 -0.66 5.04
N ILE A 72 3.64 0.47 5.74
CA ILE A 72 2.58 0.77 6.70
C ILE A 72 1.63 1.76 6.04
N TYR A 73 0.34 1.48 6.09
CA TYR A 73 -0.64 2.33 5.43
C TYR A 73 -1.95 2.36 6.20
N GLU A 74 -2.73 3.40 5.94
CA GLU A 74 -4.06 3.56 6.50
C GLU A 74 -5.08 3.45 5.39
N ILE A 75 -6.29 3.01 5.74
CA ILE A 75 -7.37 2.84 4.78
C ILE A 75 -8.54 3.70 5.22
N ASN A 76 -9.05 4.50 4.30
CA ASN A 76 -10.29 5.24 4.51
C ASN A 76 -11.32 4.66 3.54
N ASP A 77 -12.17 3.79 4.05
CA ASP A 77 -13.16 3.12 3.22
C ASP A 77 -14.25 4.07 2.73
N GLY A 78 -14.55 5.08 3.51
CA GLY A 78 -15.57 6.03 3.14
C GLY A 78 -15.16 6.90 1.96
N ARG A 79 -13.87 7.22 1.87
CA ARG A 79 -13.33 8.02 0.77
C ARG A 79 -12.61 7.20 -0.27
N LEU A 80 -12.45 5.91 -0.05
CA LEU A 80 -11.73 5.01 -0.93
C LEU A 80 -10.28 5.47 -1.14
N ILE A 81 -9.60 5.77 -0.03
CA ILE A 81 -8.22 6.23 -0.06
C ILE A 81 -7.35 5.32 0.80
N VAL A 82 -6.20 4.96 0.25
CA VAL A 82 -5.14 4.27 0.97
C VAL A 82 -3.99 5.25 1.09
N THR A 83 -3.54 5.53 2.31
CA THR A 83 -2.44 6.46 2.55
C THR A 83 -1.23 5.69 3.08
N VAL A 84 -0.16 5.67 2.29
CA VAL A 84 1.08 5.02 2.69
C VAL A 84 1.86 5.97 3.59
N ILE A 85 2.14 5.52 4.81
CA ILE A 85 2.75 6.34 5.85
C ILE A 85 4.25 6.09 5.97
N THR A 86 4.65 4.83 5.91
CA THR A 86 6.05 4.46 6.16
C THR A 86 6.45 3.32 5.26
N ILE A 87 7.65 3.40 4.70
CA ILE A 87 8.25 2.34 3.90
C ILE A 87 9.67 2.15 4.44
N GLY A 88 10.05 0.92 4.74
CA GLY A 88 11.39 0.71 5.23
C GLY A 88 11.70 -0.75 5.46
N HIS A 89 12.99 -1.00 5.75
CA HIS A 89 13.44 -2.34 6.09
C HIS A 89 12.78 -2.76 7.40
N ARG A 90 12.49 -4.05 7.53
CA ARG A 90 11.82 -4.55 8.74
C ARG A 90 12.52 -4.18 10.04
N ARG A 91 13.82 -3.88 9.98
CA ARG A 91 14.56 -3.46 11.17
C ARG A 91 14.31 -2.01 11.52
N GLU A 92 13.83 -1.23 10.58
CA GLU A 92 13.63 0.21 10.76
C GLU A 92 12.18 0.57 10.99
N VAL A 93 11.25 -0.32 10.68
CA VAL A 93 9.84 -0.05 10.78
C VAL A 93 9.24 -0.91 11.87
N TYR A 94 8.75 -0.26 12.91
CA TYR A 94 8.13 -0.94 14.04
C TYR A 94 6.62 -0.96 13.88
N GLU A 95 6.06 -2.10 14.17
CA GLU A 95 4.61 -2.30 14.07
C GLU A 95 3.89 -1.99 15.37
#